data_3400b5e80adfae4d172f7d9b6b018e58
#
_entry.id   3400b5e80adfae4d172f7d9b6b018e58
#
_cell.length_a   1.000
_cell.length_b   1.000
_cell.length_c   1.000
_cell.angle_alpha   90.00
_cell.angle_beta   90.00
_cell.angle_gamma   90.00
#
_symmetry.space_group_name_H-M   'P 1'
#
loop_
_entity.id
_entity.type
_entity.pdbx_description
1 polymer ?
#
loop_
_entity_poly.entity_id
_entity_poly.type
_entity_poly.pdbx_seq_one_letter_code
_entity_poly.pdbx_strand_id
1 'polypeptide(L)'
;MKQLICLMLLTLSSWSAFASQVNIITNLGNIEVELYDQTSPITVKNFLSYVDEGYYSGTIFHRVMPGFMVQGGGFTKDLVQKKSKKPIKYEGQNGHFNDRGTLAMARTGNPNSATSQFFINHVDNPFLNHGANGYGYTVFGKVTKGIEIVDKIAAQSTGNVGPYQNVPHTPVIIQQINRL
;
A
#
# COMPACT_ATOMS: atom_id res chain seq x y z
N MET A 1 -37.48 31.38 -46.64
CA MET A 1 -36.57 31.52 -45.50
C MET A 1 -36.27 30.12 -44.97
N LYS A 2 -35.08 29.57 -45.26
CA LYS A 2 -34.68 28.23 -44.80
C LYS A 2 -33.81 28.40 -43.53
N GLN A 3 -34.33 27.97 -42.38
CA GLN A 3 -33.52 27.94 -41.13
C GLN A 3 -32.61 26.73 -41.17
N LEU A 4 -31.30 26.98 -41.12
CA LEU A 4 -30.27 25.98 -40.92
C LEU A 4 -30.14 25.72 -39.40
N ILE A 5 -30.60 24.57 -38.94
CA ILE A 5 -30.36 24.11 -37.57
C ILE A 5 -28.98 23.46 -37.53
N CYS A 6 -28.00 24.15 -36.93
CA CYS A 6 -26.66 23.65 -36.71
C CYS A 6 -26.68 22.75 -35.47
N LEU A 7 -26.67 21.42 -35.67
CA LEU A 7 -26.63 20.43 -34.58
C LEU A 7 -25.17 20.33 -34.12
N MET A 8 -24.87 20.95 -32.99
CA MET A 8 -23.54 20.90 -32.35
C MET A 8 -23.42 19.58 -31.59
N LEU A 9 -22.75 18.58 -32.18
CA LEU A 9 -22.41 17.33 -31.50
C LEU A 9 -21.33 17.63 -30.43
N LEU A 10 -21.73 17.68 -29.16
CA LEU A 10 -20.78 17.64 -28.03
C LEU A 10 -20.23 16.21 -27.94
N THR A 11 -19.02 16.00 -28.40
CA THR A 11 -18.24 14.77 -28.12
C THR A 11 -17.77 14.81 -26.66
N LEU A 12 -18.46 14.10 -25.78
CA LEU A 12 -18.02 13.80 -24.42
C LEU A 12 -16.83 12.85 -24.51
N SER A 13 -15.61 13.40 -24.47
CA SER A 13 -14.39 12.61 -24.29
C SER A 13 -14.41 12.05 -22.86
N SER A 14 -14.80 10.79 -22.71
CA SER A 14 -14.64 10.06 -21.45
C SER A 14 -13.14 9.87 -21.18
N TRP A 15 -12.58 10.69 -20.33
CA TRP A 15 -11.25 10.44 -19.78
C TRP A 15 -11.37 9.23 -18.85
N SER A 16 -10.97 8.06 -19.34
CA SER A 16 -10.75 6.90 -18.49
C SER A 16 -9.59 7.24 -17.57
N ALA A 17 -9.87 7.53 -16.32
CA ALA A 17 -8.83 7.65 -15.30
C ALA A 17 -8.26 6.23 -15.08
N PHE A 18 -7.10 5.93 -15.64
CA PHE A 18 -6.39 4.70 -15.36
C PHE A 18 -5.94 4.73 -13.90
N ALA A 19 -6.19 3.65 -13.17
CA ALA A 19 -5.66 3.46 -11.83
C ALA A 19 -4.12 3.44 -11.88
N SER A 20 -3.48 4.15 -10.95
CA SER A 20 -2.03 4.14 -10.86
C SER A 20 -1.55 2.74 -10.50
N GLN A 21 -0.47 2.29 -11.13
CA GLN A 21 0.14 1.00 -10.86
C GLN A 21 1.59 1.17 -10.44
N VAL A 22 2.05 0.29 -9.55
CA VAL A 22 3.45 0.27 -9.10
C VAL A 22 3.98 -1.16 -9.10
N ASN A 23 5.31 -1.28 -9.24
CA ASN A 23 6.03 -2.53 -9.05
C ASN A 23 6.93 -2.42 -7.82
N ILE A 24 6.68 -3.23 -6.80
CA ILE A 24 7.51 -3.37 -5.61
C ILE A 24 8.55 -4.45 -5.91
N ILE A 25 9.80 -4.04 -6.11
CA ILE A 25 10.92 -4.94 -6.40
C ILE A 25 11.58 -5.31 -5.09
N THR A 26 11.59 -6.60 -4.77
CA THR A 26 12.22 -7.14 -3.56
C THR A 26 13.33 -8.13 -3.91
N ASN A 27 14.18 -8.48 -2.94
CA ASN A 27 15.16 -9.54 -3.09
C ASN A 27 14.54 -10.96 -3.21
N LEU A 28 13.20 -11.09 -3.03
CA LEU A 28 12.47 -12.36 -3.20
C LEU A 28 11.62 -12.41 -4.47
N GLY A 29 11.51 -11.30 -5.20
CA GLY A 29 10.73 -11.16 -6.43
C GLY A 29 9.95 -9.86 -6.48
N ASN A 30 9.14 -9.70 -7.53
CA ASN A 30 8.38 -8.50 -7.84
C ASN A 30 6.91 -8.66 -7.48
N ILE A 31 6.29 -7.57 -7.02
CA ILE A 31 4.88 -7.50 -6.66
C ILE A 31 4.28 -6.30 -7.40
N GLU A 32 3.40 -6.56 -8.38
CA GLU A 32 2.65 -5.49 -9.06
C GLU A 32 1.38 -5.18 -8.28
N VAL A 33 1.09 -3.89 -8.16
CA VAL A 33 -0.01 -3.37 -7.36
C VAL A 33 -0.77 -2.31 -8.14
N GLU A 34 -2.09 -2.44 -8.19
CA GLU A 34 -3.01 -1.39 -8.61
C GLU A 34 -3.41 -0.55 -7.40
N LEU A 35 -3.38 0.78 -7.54
CA LEU A 35 -3.72 1.72 -6.48
C LEU A 35 -5.13 2.27 -6.64
N TYR A 36 -5.79 2.61 -5.56
CA TYR A 36 -7.17 3.06 -5.53
C TYR A 36 -7.25 4.59 -5.51
N ASP A 37 -6.82 5.24 -6.60
CA ASP A 37 -6.72 6.70 -6.75
C ASP A 37 -8.05 7.41 -6.46
N GLN A 38 -9.19 6.83 -6.84
CA GLN A 38 -10.51 7.44 -6.71
C GLN A 38 -11.07 7.36 -5.29
N THR A 39 -10.79 6.28 -4.58
CA THR A 39 -11.37 5.99 -3.27
C THR A 39 -10.43 6.24 -2.10
N SER A 40 -9.12 6.35 -2.36
CA SER A 40 -8.07 6.66 -1.38
C SER A 40 -7.09 7.71 -1.89
N PRO A 41 -7.54 8.86 -2.43
CA PRO A 41 -6.68 9.81 -3.16
C PRO A 41 -5.57 10.42 -2.30
N ILE A 42 -5.82 10.72 -1.02
CA ILE A 42 -4.81 11.28 -0.11
C ILE A 42 -3.74 10.23 0.18
N THR A 43 -4.16 9.00 0.44
CA THR A 43 -3.28 7.86 0.75
C THR A 43 -2.44 7.48 -0.45
N VAL A 44 -3.04 7.36 -1.63
CA VAL A 44 -2.33 7.06 -2.89
C VAL A 44 -1.32 8.16 -3.22
N LYS A 45 -1.72 9.43 -3.15
CA LYS A 45 -0.81 10.57 -3.36
C LYS A 45 0.37 10.57 -2.39
N ASN A 46 0.13 10.28 -1.12
CA ASN A 46 1.17 10.16 -0.10
C ASN A 46 2.14 9.00 -0.44
N PHE A 47 1.62 7.81 -0.71
CA PHE A 47 2.43 6.65 -1.07
C PHE A 47 3.28 6.92 -2.31
N LEU A 48 2.68 7.42 -3.38
CA LEU A 48 3.38 7.76 -4.63
C LEU A 48 4.43 8.86 -4.42
N SER A 49 4.21 9.82 -3.51
CA SER A 49 5.24 10.82 -3.20
C SER A 49 6.50 10.23 -2.55
N TYR A 50 6.37 9.13 -1.80
CA TYR A 50 7.53 8.37 -1.30
C TYR A 50 8.17 7.51 -2.38
N VAL A 51 7.36 6.95 -3.30
CA VAL A 51 7.85 6.21 -4.46
C VAL A 51 8.72 7.10 -5.34
N ASP A 52 8.20 8.27 -5.73
CA ASP A 52 8.87 9.22 -6.62
C ASP A 52 10.20 9.75 -6.05
N GLU A 53 10.29 9.85 -4.71
CA GLU A 53 11.52 10.26 -4.01
C GLU A 53 12.51 9.09 -3.78
N GLY A 54 12.17 7.87 -4.22
CA GLY A 54 12.99 6.69 -3.96
C GLY A 54 13.11 6.32 -2.48
N TYR A 55 12.20 6.83 -1.64
CA TYR A 55 12.25 6.64 -0.18
C TYR A 55 12.27 5.17 0.23
N TYR A 56 11.53 4.31 -0.46
CA TYR A 56 11.40 2.90 -0.12
C TYR A 56 12.64 2.06 -0.41
N SER A 57 13.55 2.56 -1.26
CA SER A 57 14.79 1.84 -1.59
C SER A 57 15.63 1.59 -0.35
N GLY A 58 16.00 0.31 -0.14
CA GLY A 58 16.74 -0.17 1.03
C GLY A 58 15.91 -0.30 2.31
N THR A 59 14.59 -0.06 2.26
CA THR A 59 13.73 -0.42 3.39
C THR A 59 13.43 -1.92 3.39
N ILE A 60 12.93 -2.43 4.51
CA ILE A 60 12.63 -3.86 4.68
C ILE A 60 11.16 -4.09 5.05
N PHE A 61 10.69 -5.31 4.81
CA PHE A 61 9.54 -5.86 5.53
C PHE A 61 10.01 -6.27 6.93
N HIS A 62 9.85 -5.36 7.90
CA HIS A 62 10.39 -5.49 9.26
C HIS A 62 9.48 -6.25 10.22
N ARG A 63 8.23 -6.51 9.84
CA ARG A 63 7.27 -7.30 10.63
C ARG A 63 6.50 -8.23 9.69
N VAL A 64 6.70 -9.52 9.86
CA VAL A 64 6.13 -10.56 9.01
C VAL A 64 5.42 -11.59 9.87
N MET A 65 4.14 -11.78 9.63
CA MET A 65 3.29 -12.71 10.39
C MET A 65 2.52 -13.61 9.42
N PRO A 66 2.92 -14.89 9.29
CA PRO A 66 2.15 -15.87 8.52
C PRO A 66 0.70 -15.94 8.98
N GLY A 67 -0.25 -16.06 8.05
CA GLY A 67 -1.67 -16.07 8.37
C GLY A 67 -2.24 -14.72 8.82
N PHE A 68 -1.48 -13.61 8.60
CA PHE A 68 -1.94 -12.26 8.92
C PHE A 68 -1.49 -11.27 7.84
N MET A 69 -0.28 -10.70 7.93
CA MET A 69 0.20 -9.67 7.00
C MET A 69 1.72 -9.60 6.96
N VAL A 70 2.24 -8.88 5.97
CA VAL A 70 3.66 -8.49 5.85
C VAL A 70 3.74 -6.96 5.84
N GLN A 71 4.46 -6.35 6.81
CA GLN A 71 4.54 -4.90 7.00
C GLN A 71 5.94 -4.38 6.75
N GLY A 72 6.05 -3.29 5.98
CA GLY A 72 7.32 -2.70 5.59
C GLY A 72 7.27 -1.20 5.33
N GLY A 73 8.33 -0.69 4.67
CA GLY A 73 8.40 0.69 4.17
C GLY A 73 8.74 1.75 5.21
N GLY A 74 9.31 1.40 6.35
CA GLY A 74 9.66 2.38 7.38
C GLY A 74 11.08 2.25 7.96
N PHE A 75 11.71 1.09 7.83
CA PHE A 75 12.99 0.77 8.47
C PHE A 75 14.01 0.27 7.46
N THR A 76 15.28 0.59 7.70
CA THR A 76 16.42 -0.01 7.00
C THR A 76 16.68 -1.44 7.52
N LYS A 77 17.59 -2.17 6.85
CA LYS A 77 18.00 -3.53 7.28
C LYS A 77 18.56 -3.58 8.71
N ASP A 78 19.08 -2.46 9.19
CA ASP A 78 19.64 -2.33 10.55
C ASP A 78 18.57 -1.85 11.56
N LEU A 79 17.30 -1.92 11.20
CA LEU A 79 16.13 -1.49 11.99
C LEU A 79 16.18 -0.01 12.40
N VAL A 80 16.90 0.81 11.64
CA VAL A 80 16.87 2.27 11.80
C VAL A 80 15.63 2.82 11.07
N GLN A 81 14.78 3.52 11.82
CA GLN A 81 13.60 4.15 11.22
C GLN A 81 13.99 5.32 10.32
N LYS A 82 13.55 5.30 9.06
CA LYS A 82 13.75 6.43 8.13
C LYS A 82 12.82 7.58 8.51
N LYS A 83 13.33 8.82 8.36
CA LYS A 83 12.53 10.03 8.60
C LYS A 83 11.37 10.09 7.61
N SER A 84 10.14 10.12 8.12
CA SER A 84 8.92 10.24 7.32
C SER A 84 8.46 11.69 7.17
N LYS A 85 7.55 11.93 6.20
CA LYS A 85 6.80 13.18 6.04
C LYS A 85 5.76 13.32 7.17
N LYS A 86 5.00 14.42 7.14
CA LYS A 86 3.87 14.63 8.05
C LYS A 86 2.80 13.55 7.86
N PRO A 87 2.11 13.14 8.92
CA PRO A 87 0.99 12.21 8.84
C PRO A 87 -0.13 12.72 7.93
N ILE A 88 -0.90 11.76 7.39
CA ILE A 88 -2.04 12.04 6.51
C ILE A 88 -3.38 11.79 7.20
N LYS A 89 -4.44 12.39 6.64
CA LYS A 89 -5.81 12.15 7.05
C LYS A 89 -6.22 10.70 6.72
N TYR A 90 -7.00 10.10 7.62
CA TYR A 90 -7.58 8.78 7.47
C TYR A 90 -8.65 8.72 6.37
N GLU A 91 -8.59 7.69 5.52
CA GLU A 91 -9.54 7.43 4.44
C GLU A 91 -10.13 6.01 4.49
N GLY A 92 -10.11 5.33 5.63
CA GLY A 92 -10.56 3.93 5.72
C GLY A 92 -12.07 3.71 5.62
N GLN A 93 -12.87 4.77 5.43
CA GLN A 93 -14.31 4.71 5.12
C GLN A 93 -14.56 4.59 3.61
N ASN A 94 -13.58 4.13 2.84
CA ASN A 94 -13.56 4.13 1.38
C ASN A 94 -14.26 2.92 0.73
N GLY A 95 -14.87 2.03 1.53
CA GLY A 95 -15.60 0.86 1.05
C GLY A 95 -14.72 -0.35 0.69
N HIS A 96 -13.40 -0.27 0.89
CA HIS A 96 -12.50 -1.41 0.68
C HIS A 96 -12.23 -2.18 1.97
N PHE A 97 -12.04 -3.49 1.83
CA PHE A 97 -11.78 -4.41 2.93
C PHE A 97 -10.32 -4.87 2.94
N ASN A 98 -9.84 -5.25 4.13
CA ASN A 98 -8.51 -5.82 4.32
C ASN A 98 -8.48 -7.30 3.90
N ASP A 99 -8.84 -7.57 2.65
CA ASP A 99 -8.83 -8.91 2.07
C ASP A 99 -7.42 -9.30 1.64
N ARG A 100 -7.18 -10.60 1.42
CA ARG A 100 -5.90 -11.12 0.93
C ARG A 100 -5.41 -10.37 -0.31
N GLY A 101 -4.16 -9.97 -0.26
CA GLY A 101 -3.47 -9.24 -1.35
C GLY A 101 -3.76 -7.74 -1.38
N THR A 102 -4.59 -7.19 -0.48
CA THR A 102 -4.76 -5.73 -0.41
C THR A 102 -3.63 -5.06 0.35
N LEU A 103 -3.31 -3.82 -0.05
CA LEU A 103 -2.37 -2.93 0.63
C LEU A 103 -3.11 -1.97 1.54
N ALA A 104 -2.65 -1.84 2.78
CA ALA A 104 -3.20 -0.87 3.72
C ALA A 104 -2.10 -0.10 4.46
N MET A 105 -2.42 1.13 4.89
CA MET A 105 -1.49 1.99 5.63
C MET A 105 -1.37 1.56 7.09
N ALA A 106 -0.15 1.31 7.53
CA ALA A 106 0.14 1.16 8.95
C ALA A 106 0.00 2.51 9.67
N ARG A 107 -0.46 2.47 10.93
CA ARG A 107 -0.68 3.64 11.78
C ARG A 107 -0.51 3.30 13.26
N THR A 108 -0.43 4.32 14.09
CA THR A 108 -0.52 4.21 15.56
C THR A 108 -1.99 4.13 16.00
N GLY A 109 -2.26 4.26 17.28
CA GLY A 109 -3.63 4.37 17.81
C GLY A 109 -4.44 5.54 17.25
N ASN A 110 -3.76 6.63 16.83
CA ASN A 110 -4.42 7.76 16.16
C ASN A 110 -4.71 7.41 14.69
N PRO A 111 -5.96 7.50 14.21
CA PRO A 111 -6.32 7.19 12.82
C PRO A 111 -5.59 8.08 11.80
N ASN A 112 -5.28 9.33 12.16
CA ASN A 112 -4.58 10.30 11.31
C ASN A 112 -3.06 10.28 11.53
N SER A 113 -2.44 9.13 11.80
CA SER A 113 -1.00 9.01 12.06
C SER A 113 -0.22 8.25 10.98
N ALA A 114 -0.89 7.81 9.92
CA ALA A 114 -0.23 7.11 8.83
C ALA A 114 0.79 7.99 8.12
N THR A 115 1.97 7.44 7.80
CA THR A 115 3.05 8.15 7.08
C THR A 115 3.55 7.34 5.89
N SER A 116 4.64 6.56 6.02
CA SER A 116 5.26 5.79 4.93
C SER A 116 5.01 4.29 5.02
N GLN A 117 4.78 3.76 6.23
CA GLN A 117 4.67 2.32 6.43
C GLN A 117 3.34 1.78 5.90
N PHE A 118 3.42 0.64 5.24
CA PHE A 118 2.27 -0.09 4.72
C PHE A 118 2.39 -1.58 5.03
N PHE A 119 1.28 -2.29 4.89
CA PHE A 119 1.29 -3.75 4.94
C PHE A 119 0.50 -4.34 3.78
N ILE A 120 0.83 -5.58 3.43
CA ILE A 120 0.08 -6.39 2.47
C ILE A 120 -0.61 -7.50 3.27
N ASN A 121 -1.91 -7.63 3.12
CA ASN A 121 -2.68 -8.67 3.77
C ASN A 121 -2.35 -10.04 3.17
N HIS A 122 -1.82 -10.96 3.98
CA HIS A 122 -1.51 -12.32 3.55
C HIS A 122 -2.77 -13.20 3.50
N VAL A 123 -3.76 -12.90 4.33
CA VAL A 123 -5.10 -13.51 4.37
C VAL A 123 -6.15 -12.43 4.51
N ASP A 124 -7.43 -12.80 4.47
CA ASP A 124 -8.53 -11.89 4.78
C ASP A 124 -8.50 -11.54 6.27
N ASN A 125 -8.48 -10.24 6.57
CA ASN A 125 -8.40 -9.70 7.92
C ASN A 125 -9.59 -8.78 8.23
N PRO A 126 -10.83 -9.30 8.34
CA PRO A 126 -12.02 -8.47 8.47
C PRO A 126 -12.02 -7.61 9.75
N PHE A 127 -11.30 -8.02 10.79
CA PHE A 127 -11.16 -7.24 12.02
C PHE A 127 -10.32 -5.95 11.87
N LEU A 128 -9.60 -5.79 10.75
CA LEU A 128 -8.87 -4.57 10.38
C LEU A 128 -9.74 -3.58 9.58
N ASN A 129 -10.96 -3.95 9.21
CA ASN A 129 -11.85 -3.11 8.44
C ASN A 129 -12.40 -1.94 9.29
N HIS A 130 -12.69 -0.83 8.62
CA HIS A 130 -13.41 0.28 9.26
C HIS A 130 -14.73 -0.23 9.86
N GLY A 131 -14.99 0.14 11.10
CA GLY A 131 -16.22 -0.24 11.82
C GLY A 131 -16.16 -1.60 12.54
N ALA A 132 -15.24 -2.50 12.22
CA ALA A 132 -15.14 -3.80 12.89
C ALA A 132 -14.66 -3.67 14.34
N ASN A 133 -13.58 -2.90 14.56
CA ASN A 133 -13.00 -2.58 15.87
C ASN A 133 -12.59 -1.10 15.93
N GLY A 134 -13.48 -0.19 15.50
CA GLY A 134 -13.23 1.24 15.42
C GLY A 134 -12.79 1.67 14.01
N TYR A 135 -11.73 2.50 13.91
CA TYR A 135 -11.34 3.11 12.62
C TYR A 135 -10.79 2.11 11.60
N GLY A 136 -10.17 1.00 12.02
CA GLY A 136 -9.52 0.08 11.08
C GLY A 136 -8.30 0.70 10.37
N TYR A 137 -7.99 0.18 9.16
CA TYR A 137 -6.84 0.59 8.36
C TYR A 137 -7.29 0.94 6.94
N THR A 138 -6.73 2.03 6.39
CA THR A 138 -7.06 2.48 5.03
C THR A 138 -6.45 1.55 4.00
N VAL A 139 -7.28 0.78 3.32
CA VAL A 139 -6.89 0.02 2.13
C VAL A 139 -6.78 0.98 0.95
N PHE A 140 -5.65 0.94 0.22
CA PHE A 140 -5.37 1.88 -0.86
C PHE A 140 -4.85 1.23 -2.16
N GLY A 141 -4.82 -0.09 -2.21
CA GLY A 141 -4.42 -0.82 -3.42
C GLY A 141 -4.54 -2.32 -3.25
N LYS A 142 -4.30 -3.05 -4.34
CA LYS A 142 -4.36 -4.51 -4.39
C LYS A 142 -3.26 -5.07 -5.30
N VAL A 143 -2.66 -6.17 -4.87
CA VAL A 143 -1.72 -6.97 -5.67
C VAL A 143 -2.44 -7.53 -6.89
N THR A 144 -1.91 -7.24 -8.07
CA THR A 144 -2.39 -7.75 -9.36
C THR A 144 -1.55 -8.90 -9.88
N LYS A 145 -0.22 -8.89 -9.55
CA LYS A 145 0.71 -10.00 -9.84
C LYS A 145 1.73 -10.13 -8.71
N GLY A 146 2.27 -11.33 -8.50
CA GLY A 146 3.29 -11.58 -7.50
C GLY A 146 2.72 -11.86 -6.10
N ILE A 147 1.48 -12.34 -5.98
CA ILE A 147 0.91 -12.75 -4.69
C ILE A 147 1.70 -13.90 -4.07
N GLU A 148 2.30 -14.76 -4.90
CA GLU A 148 3.20 -15.82 -4.46
C GLU A 148 4.52 -15.29 -3.85
N ILE A 149 4.92 -14.07 -4.20
CA ILE A 149 6.05 -13.39 -3.55
C ILE A 149 5.65 -12.93 -2.15
N VAL A 150 4.42 -12.44 -1.97
CA VAL A 150 3.88 -12.13 -0.64
C VAL A 150 3.87 -13.38 0.24
N ASP A 151 3.48 -14.54 -0.32
CA ASP A 151 3.53 -15.82 0.39
C ASP A 151 4.96 -16.22 0.77
N LYS A 152 5.93 -16.05 -0.15
CA LYS A 152 7.36 -16.28 0.15
C LYS A 152 7.88 -15.36 1.25
N ILE A 153 7.45 -14.10 1.28
CA ILE A 153 7.79 -13.17 2.35
C ILE A 153 7.17 -13.65 3.67
N ALA A 154 5.88 -14.00 3.66
CA ALA A 154 5.18 -14.49 4.85
C ALA A 154 5.76 -15.79 5.41
N ALA A 155 6.35 -16.62 4.57
CA ALA A 155 7.00 -17.87 4.96
C ALA A 155 8.41 -17.70 5.58
N GLN A 156 8.95 -16.47 5.62
CA GLN A 156 10.26 -16.24 6.23
C GLN A 156 10.24 -16.54 7.72
N SER A 157 11.28 -17.21 8.20
CA SER A 157 11.49 -17.43 9.62
C SER A 157 11.70 -16.09 10.34
N THR A 158 10.99 -15.86 11.44
CA THR A 158 10.98 -14.58 12.17
C THR A 158 11.35 -14.76 13.62
N GLY A 159 11.85 -13.69 14.24
CA GLY A 159 12.15 -13.62 15.67
C GLY A 159 12.02 -12.20 16.20
N ASN A 160 12.42 -12.01 17.47
CA ASN A 160 12.43 -10.71 18.10
C ASN A 160 13.83 -10.10 18.02
N VAL A 161 13.93 -8.81 17.67
CA VAL A 161 15.19 -8.04 17.63
C VAL A 161 14.98 -6.76 18.44
N GLY A 162 15.54 -6.70 19.63
CA GLY A 162 15.30 -5.61 20.57
C GLY A 162 13.79 -5.42 20.84
N PRO A 163 13.22 -4.24 20.63
CA PRO A 163 11.78 -3.99 20.84
C PRO A 163 10.89 -4.49 19.70
N TYR A 164 11.47 -4.94 18.58
CA TYR A 164 10.73 -5.34 17.39
C TYR A 164 10.42 -6.83 17.41
N GLN A 165 9.16 -7.17 17.13
CA GLN A 165 8.67 -8.55 17.09
C GLN A 165 8.41 -9.00 15.66
N ASN A 166 8.52 -10.30 15.41
CA ASN A 166 8.25 -10.92 14.11
C ASN A 166 9.11 -10.33 12.96
N VAL A 167 10.38 -10.02 13.26
CA VAL A 167 11.37 -9.56 12.28
C VAL A 167 11.93 -10.76 11.53
N PRO A 168 11.94 -10.79 10.20
CA PRO A 168 12.59 -11.84 9.42
C PRO A 168 14.08 -11.97 9.77
N HIS A 169 14.54 -13.18 10.07
CA HIS A 169 15.98 -13.45 10.34
C HIS A 169 16.87 -13.11 9.14
N THR A 170 16.37 -13.35 7.92
CA THR A 170 16.98 -12.86 6.69
C THR A 170 16.19 -11.65 6.21
N PRO A 171 16.78 -10.45 6.13
CA PRO A 171 16.07 -9.25 5.73
C PRO A 171 15.41 -9.37 4.37
N VAL A 172 14.11 -9.11 4.30
CA VAL A 172 13.36 -8.96 3.05
C VAL A 172 13.43 -7.50 2.64
N ILE A 173 14.27 -7.20 1.66
CA ILE A 173 14.62 -5.84 1.26
C ILE A 173 13.74 -5.39 0.10
N ILE A 174 13.12 -4.23 0.23
CA ILE A 174 12.53 -3.48 -0.89
C ILE A 174 13.69 -2.78 -1.59
N GLN A 175 14.06 -3.30 -2.75
CA GLN A 175 15.15 -2.72 -3.54
C GLN A 175 14.71 -1.41 -4.17
N GLN A 176 13.49 -1.38 -4.69
CA GLN A 176 12.87 -0.21 -5.30
C GLN A 176 11.35 -0.39 -5.41
N ILE A 177 10.61 0.73 -5.46
CA ILE A 177 9.22 0.76 -5.93
C ILE A 177 9.16 1.74 -7.09
N ASN A 178 8.64 1.28 -8.24
CA ASN A 178 8.52 2.09 -9.45
C ASN A 178 7.06 2.20 -9.87
N ARG A 179 6.67 3.31 -10.48
CA ARG A 179 5.41 3.40 -11.24
C ARG A 179 5.50 2.55 -12.51
N LEU A 180 4.41 1.92 -12.90
CA LEU A 180 4.24 1.20 -14.17
C LEU A 180 3.53 2.05 -15.20
#